data_90a708f475fc5bca09c0d2401926455d
#
_entry.id   90a708f475fc5bca09c0d2401926455d
#
_cell.length_a   1.000
_cell.length_b   1.000
_cell.length_c   1.000
_cell.angle_alpha   90.00
_cell.angle_beta   90.00
_cell.angle_gamma   90.00
#
_symmetry.space_group_name_H-M   'P 1'
#
loop_
_entity.id
_entity.type
_entity.pdbx_description
1 polymer ?
#
loop_
_entity_poly.entity_id
_entity_poly.type
_entity_poly.pdbx_seq_one_letter_code
_entity_poly.pdbx_strand_id
1 'polypeptide(L)'
;MTKFFKTLLILSFASLVCFAQTRRGATNQAATNSVTQTRQGSTNQAGTNSAQVKPNSTTKDLVELNQRGAGKKIGTITVTETADGISIEVKATGITAQAGQVGFHLHDKNSTRPTRDASGKTVVGGGLGADIGDLGFLTVNADGNVNQTVSSANIKYSDLKGKSLVIYANANANATGGSGTNIYAAAIF
;
A
#
# COMPACT_ATOMS: atom_id res chain seq x y z
N MET A 1 -21.47 27.04 -40.44
CA MET A 1 -22.70 27.29 -39.66
C MET A 1 -23.23 25.94 -39.19
N THR A 2 -23.21 25.64 -37.92
CA THR A 2 -24.23 24.87 -37.19
C THR A 2 -23.69 24.60 -35.76
N LYS A 3 -24.22 25.36 -34.82
CA LYS A 3 -23.96 25.23 -33.38
C LYS A 3 -24.81 24.09 -32.85
N PHE A 4 -24.25 23.15 -32.14
CA PHE A 4 -25.00 22.23 -31.29
C PHE A 4 -24.66 22.49 -29.81
N PHE A 5 -25.60 23.10 -29.13
CA PHE A 5 -25.74 23.14 -27.69
C PHE A 5 -26.10 21.73 -27.21
N LYS A 6 -25.39 21.19 -26.22
CA LYS A 6 -25.86 20.04 -25.45
C LYS A 6 -25.89 20.38 -23.95
N THR A 7 -27.09 20.36 -23.50
CA THR A 7 -27.69 20.62 -22.21
C THR A 7 -27.06 19.80 -21.10
N LEU A 8 -26.71 20.50 -20.04
CA LEU A 8 -26.26 19.98 -18.74
C LEU A 8 -27.48 19.45 -17.96
N LEU A 9 -27.54 18.18 -17.62
CA LEU A 9 -28.54 17.60 -16.72
C LEU A 9 -27.88 17.32 -15.34
N ILE A 10 -28.20 18.18 -14.39
CA ILE A 10 -27.79 18.02 -12.98
C ILE A 10 -28.85 17.16 -12.31
N LEU A 11 -28.46 15.95 -11.85
CA LEU A 11 -29.30 15.11 -11.01
C LEU A 11 -28.81 15.21 -9.55
N SER A 12 -29.57 15.96 -8.76
CA SER A 12 -29.41 16.10 -7.31
C SER A 12 -30.08 14.92 -6.62
N PHE A 13 -29.32 14.09 -5.89
CA PHE A 13 -29.87 13.11 -4.97
C PHE A 13 -29.64 13.60 -3.54
N ALA A 14 -30.71 14.07 -2.93
CA ALA A 14 -30.81 14.34 -1.51
C ALA A 14 -31.11 13.01 -0.78
N SER A 15 -30.19 12.52 0.02
CA SER A 15 -30.43 11.40 0.92
C SER A 15 -30.79 11.90 2.30
N LEU A 16 -32.04 11.67 2.69
CA LEU A 16 -32.66 11.96 3.96
C LEU A 16 -32.20 10.95 5.01
N VAL A 17 -31.43 11.40 6.00
CA VAL A 17 -31.06 10.60 7.18
C VAL A 17 -32.14 10.73 8.23
N CYS A 18 -32.83 9.62 8.53
CA CYS A 18 -33.82 9.53 9.58
C CYS A 18 -33.15 9.18 10.92
N PHE A 19 -33.16 10.13 11.86
CA PHE A 19 -32.72 9.93 13.25
C PHE A 19 -33.91 9.39 14.06
N ALA A 20 -33.81 8.18 14.57
CA ALA A 20 -34.74 7.66 15.56
C ALA A 20 -34.07 7.74 16.95
N GLN A 21 -34.49 8.71 17.74
CA GLN A 21 -34.24 8.76 19.19
C GLN A 21 -35.34 7.96 19.90
N THR A 22 -34.95 6.97 20.67
CA THR A 22 -35.84 6.36 21.66
C THR A 22 -35.38 6.68 23.07
N ARG A 23 -36.13 7.50 23.74
CA ARG A 23 -36.01 7.82 25.19
C ARG A 23 -36.92 6.90 26.00
N ARG A 24 -36.53 6.74 27.27
CA ARG A 24 -37.26 6.31 28.49
C ARG A 24 -37.02 4.84 28.87
N GLY A 25 -36.77 4.52 30.11
CA GLY A 25 -37.20 5.15 31.34
C GLY A 25 -36.40 4.67 32.53
N ALA A 26 -36.36 5.56 33.48
CA ALA A 26 -35.87 5.36 34.82
C ALA A 26 -36.94 4.65 35.68
N THR A 27 -36.54 3.66 36.48
CA THR A 27 -37.26 3.29 37.69
C THR A 27 -36.25 3.00 38.80
N ASN A 28 -36.32 3.86 39.81
CA ASN A 28 -35.74 3.66 41.14
C ASN A 28 -36.49 2.51 41.83
N GLN A 29 -35.78 1.59 42.49
CA GLN A 29 -36.26 1.04 43.75
C GLN A 29 -35.09 0.70 44.67
N ALA A 30 -35.34 1.05 45.94
CA ALA A 30 -34.40 1.07 47.02
C ALA A 30 -34.27 -0.27 47.75
N ALA A 31 -33.09 -0.43 48.31
CA ALA A 31 -32.74 -1.03 49.59
C ALA A 31 -33.31 -2.42 49.96
N THR A 32 -32.40 -3.36 50.15
CA THR A 32 -32.33 -4.09 51.43
C THR A 32 -30.91 -4.68 51.63
N ASN A 33 -30.34 -4.34 52.79
CA ASN A 33 -29.10 -4.91 53.32
C ASN A 33 -29.30 -6.43 53.57
N SER A 34 -28.34 -7.21 53.11
CA SER A 34 -28.06 -8.51 53.73
C SER A 34 -26.55 -8.75 53.65
N VAL A 35 -25.92 -8.62 54.79
CA VAL A 35 -24.55 -9.00 55.04
C VAL A 35 -24.46 -10.50 55.00
N THR A 36 -23.72 -11.03 54.05
CA THR A 36 -23.20 -12.41 54.14
C THR A 36 -21.74 -12.36 53.67
N GLN A 37 -20.86 -12.39 54.66
CA GLN A 37 -19.45 -12.67 54.44
C GLN A 37 -19.33 -14.09 53.90
N THR A 38 -18.78 -14.24 52.71
CA THR A 38 -18.27 -15.54 52.25
C THR A 38 -17.01 -15.34 51.46
N ARG A 39 -15.91 -15.75 52.10
CA ARG A 39 -14.61 -16.21 51.58
C ARG A 39 -14.09 -15.60 50.30
N GLN A 40 -12.98 -14.86 50.47
CA GLN A 40 -11.97 -14.61 49.47
C GLN A 40 -11.57 -15.91 48.73
N GLY A 41 -12.10 -16.08 47.55
CA GLY A 41 -11.50 -16.93 46.54
C GLY A 41 -10.50 -16.06 45.76
N SER A 42 -9.21 -16.26 46.04
CA SER A 42 -8.15 -15.67 45.23
C SER A 42 -8.21 -16.27 43.84
N THR A 43 -8.95 -15.64 42.93
CA THR A 43 -8.81 -15.94 41.50
C THR A 43 -7.54 -15.25 41.03
N ASN A 44 -6.47 -16.03 40.91
CA ASN A 44 -5.33 -15.65 40.09
C ASN A 44 -5.83 -15.34 38.71
N GLN A 45 -6.06 -14.06 38.43
CA GLN A 45 -6.07 -13.58 37.04
C GLN A 45 -4.64 -13.78 36.53
N ALA A 46 -4.46 -14.85 35.78
CA ALA A 46 -3.33 -14.97 34.90
C ALA A 46 -3.44 -13.80 33.94
N GLY A 47 -2.77 -12.73 34.24
CA GLY A 47 -2.54 -11.63 33.31
C GLY A 47 -1.82 -12.23 32.12
N THR A 48 -2.55 -12.44 31.06
CA THR A 48 -1.95 -12.68 29.75
C THR A 48 -1.25 -11.38 29.37
N ASN A 49 0.01 -11.26 29.78
CA ASN A 49 0.95 -10.33 29.20
C ASN A 49 1.14 -10.76 27.74
N SER A 50 0.20 -10.42 26.88
CA SER A 50 0.45 -10.37 25.46
C SER A 50 1.47 -9.27 25.27
N ALA A 51 2.75 -9.63 25.33
CA ALA A 51 3.81 -8.79 24.85
C ALA A 51 3.42 -8.45 23.41
N GLN A 52 3.01 -7.21 23.15
CA GLN A 52 2.76 -6.74 21.81
C GLN A 52 4.08 -6.79 21.07
N VAL A 53 4.28 -7.87 20.31
CA VAL A 53 5.40 -7.98 19.39
C VAL A 53 5.23 -6.85 18.38
N LYS A 54 6.12 -5.87 18.45
CA LYS A 54 6.13 -4.77 17.47
C LYS A 54 6.35 -5.40 16.09
N PRO A 55 5.48 -5.15 15.11
CA PRO A 55 5.65 -5.71 13.77
C PRO A 55 6.97 -5.23 13.16
N ASN A 56 7.62 -6.10 12.40
CA ASN A 56 8.78 -5.71 11.62
C ASN A 56 8.38 -4.63 10.61
N SER A 57 9.22 -3.61 10.49
CA SER A 57 8.98 -2.53 9.53
C SER A 57 10.31 -2.02 8.98
N THR A 58 10.34 -1.74 7.69
CA THR A 58 11.52 -1.21 6.99
C THR A 58 11.09 -0.14 6.01
N THR A 59 11.81 0.98 6.01
CA THR A 59 11.68 2.03 5.02
C THR A 59 12.88 2.03 4.09
N LYS A 60 12.61 2.06 2.79
CA LYS A 60 13.61 2.13 1.73
C LYS A 60 13.38 3.35 0.85
N ASP A 61 14.47 3.88 0.32
CA ASP A 61 14.41 4.95 -0.66
C ASP A 61 13.83 4.42 -1.97
N LEU A 62 12.88 5.16 -2.53
CA LEU A 62 12.39 4.96 -3.88
C LEU A 62 13.21 5.86 -4.82
N VAL A 63 13.94 5.24 -5.74
CA VAL A 63 14.81 5.95 -6.69
C VAL A 63 14.31 5.78 -8.11
N GLU A 64 14.33 6.86 -8.87
CA GLU A 64 14.12 6.83 -10.32
C GLU A 64 15.22 6.01 -11.00
N LEU A 65 14.88 5.26 -12.05
CA LEU A 65 15.84 4.49 -12.81
C LEU A 65 16.13 5.13 -14.17
N ASN A 66 17.36 5.06 -14.60
CA ASN A 66 17.81 5.57 -15.87
C ASN A 66 18.84 4.63 -16.52
N GLN A 67 19.38 5.01 -17.68
CA GLN A 67 20.35 4.21 -18.43
C GLN A 67 21.68 3.96 -17.68
N ARG A 68 21.94 4.64 -16.56
CA ARG A 68 23.11 4.45 -15.70
C ARG A 68 22.81 3.66 -14.43
N GLY A 69 21.53 3.35 -14.18
CA GLY A 69 21.02 2.67 -12.99
C GLY A 69 20.20 3.59 -12.10
N ALA A 70 20.45 3.57 -10.79
CA ALA A 70 19.77 4.43 -9.84
C ALA A 70 20.03 5.92 -10.13
N GLY A 71 18.94 6.66 -10.25
CA GLY A 71 18.93 8.11 -10.40
C GLY A 71 18.65 8.83 -9.08
N LYS A 72 17.83 9.88 -9.14
CA LYS A 72 17.46 10.65 -7.95
C LYS A 72 16.46 9.88 -7.06
N LYS A 73 16.53 10.16 -5.78
CA LYS A 73 15.46 9.76 -4.84
C LYS A 73 14.19 10.58 -5.13
N ILE A 74 13.07 9.88 -5.30
CA ILE A 74 11.77 10.49 -5.56
C ILE A 74 10.76 10.21 -4.42
N GLY A 75 11.14 9.42 -3.42
CA GLY A 75 10.26 9.10 -2.32
C GLY A 75 10.80 8.01 -1.41
N THR A 76 9.86 7.35 -0.73
CA THR A 76 10.12 6.21 0.15
C THR A 76 9.03 5.16 0.01
N ILE A 77 9.42 3.92 0.26
CA ILE A 77 8.50 2.80 0.47
C ILE A 77 8.74 2.25 1.88
N THR A 78 7.69 2.22 2.69
CA THR A 78 7.71 1.59 4.01
C THR A 78 6.91 0.31 3.97
N VAL A 79 7.55 -0.82 4.26
CA VAL A 79 6.90 -2.11 4.38
C VAL A 79 6.81 -2.49 5.85
N THR A 80 5.60 -2.85 6.27
CA THR A 80 5.30 -3.29 7.63
C THR A 80 4.69 -4.69 7.59
N GLU A 81 5.21 -5.58 8.42
CA GLU A 81 4.64 -6.91 8.61
C GLU A 81 3.25 -6.83 9.24
N THR A 82 2.33 -7.64 8.74
CA THR A 82 0.97 -7.78 9.28
C THR A 82 0.72 -9.24 9.66
N ALA A 83 -0.40 -9.51 10.33
CA ALA A 83 -0.77 -10.89 10.69
C ALA A 83 -0.89 -11.80 9.46
N ASP A 84 -1.35 -11.26 8.33
CA ASP A 84 -1.68 -12.04 7.14
C ASP A 84 -0.68 -11.82 5.99
N GLY A 85 0.36 -11.00 6.16
CA GLY A 85 1.31 -10.68 5.09
C GLY A 85 2.04 -9.36 5.31
N ILE A 86 1.92 -8.43 4.37
CA ILE A 86 2.57 -7.12 4.44
C ILE A 86 1.64 -5.97 4.07
N SER A 87 1.89 -4.81 4.66
CA SER A 87 1.35 -3.50 4.27
C SER A 87 2.48 -2.65 3.72
N ILE A 88 2.27 -2.02 2.58
CA ILE A 88 3.28 -1.26 1.83
C ILE A 88 2.76 0.17 1.67
N GLU A 89 3.36 1.13 2.39
CA GLU A 89 3.09 2.55 2.20
C GLU A 89 4.07 3.11 1.17
N VAL A 90 3.55 3.73 0.11
CA VAL A 90 4.32 4.39 -0.94
C VAL A 90 4.10 5.89 -0.86
N LYS A 91 5.16 6.64 -0.65
CA LYS A 91 5.18 8.10 -0.69
C LYS A 91 6.19 8.57 -1.72
N ALA A 92 5.74 9.15 -2.80
CA ALA A 92 6.61 9.63 -3.88
C ALA A 92 6.15 10.97 -4.43
N THR A 93 7.09 11.72 -4.98
CA THR A 93 6.85 13.02 -5.58
C THR A 93 7.64 13.17 -6.88
N GLY A 94 7.10 13.95 -7.80
CA GLY A 94 7.78 14.24 -9.07
C GLY A 94 7.86 13.04 -10.00
N ILE A 95 6.87 12.15 -9.95
CA ILE A 95 6.72 11.10 -10.95
C ILE A 95 6.23 11.75 -12.25
N THR A 96 7.15 11.88 -13.21
CA THR A 96 6.85 12.55 -14.49
C THR A 96 6.31 11.59 -15.54
N ALA A 97 6.25 10.31 -15.24
CA ALA A 97 5.92 9.27 -16.20
C ALA A 97 4.49 9.40 -16.76
N GLN A 98 3.49 9.58 -15.91
CA GLN A 98 2.10 9.85 -16.31
C GLN A 98 1.21 10.09 -15.10
N ALA A 99 0.29 11.06 -15.15
CA ALA A 99 -0.83 11.09 -14.23
C ALA A 99 -1.77 9.90 -14.53
N GLY A 100 -2.27 9.26 -13.48
CA GLY A 100 -3.13 8.10 -13.59
C GLY A 100 -2.57 6.85 -12.92
N GLN A 101 -2.93 5.68 -13.40
CA GLN A 101 -2.48 4.43 -12.83
C GLN A 101 -1.12 3.99 -13.37
N VAL A 102 -0.25 3.52 -12.48
CA VAL A 102 1.04 2.91 -12.80
C VAL A 102 1.12 1.54 -12.14
N GLY A 103 1.72 0.56 -12.80
CA GLY A 103 1.88 -0.80 -12.27
C GLY A 103 2.85 -0.81 -11.08
N PHE A 104 2.54 -1.64 -10.09
CA PHE A 104 3.38 -1.83 -8.90
C PHE A 104 3.63 -3.32 -8.67
N HIS A 105 4.91 -3.73 -8.67
CA HIS A 105 5.29 -5.14 -8.73
C HIS A 105 6.47 -5.47 -7.81
N LEU A 106 6.61 -6.76 -7.50
CA LEU A 106 7.77 -7.34 -6.81
C LEU A 106 8.68 -8.03 -7.84
N HIS A 107 9.97 -7.71 -7.80
CA HIS A 107 11.02 -8.32 -8.62
C HIS A 107 11.98 -9.18 -7.81
N ASP A 108 12.55 -10.22 -8.44
CA ASP A 108 13.34 -11.26 -7.78
C ASP A 108 14.77 -10.85 -7.43
N LYS A 109 15.26 -9.70 -7.92
CA LYS A 109 16.61 -9.18 -7.66
C LYS A 109 16.58 -7.74 -7.15
N ASN A 110 17.71 -7.31 -6.61
CA ASN A 110 17.86 -6.00 -5.97
C ASN A 110 18.96 -5.13 -6.61
N SER A 111 19.29 -5.35 -7.88
CA SER A 111 20.29 -4.55 -8.58
C SER A 111 19.65 -3.51 -9.50
N THR A 112 19.90 -2.24 -9.26
CA THR A 112 19.45 -1.13 -10.12
C THR A 112 20.28 -0.98 -11.40
N ARG A 113 21.32 -1.77 -11.59
CA ARG A 113 22.17 -1.70 -12.78
C ARG A 113 21.40 -2.07 -14.03
N PRO A 114 21.52 -1.29 -15.12
CA PRO A 114 20.94 -1.69 -16.39
C PRO A 114 21.62 -2.94 -16.92
N THR A 115 20.93 -3.70 -17.75
CA THR A 115 21.49 -4.82 -18.52
C THR A 115 21.51 -4.47 -20.00
N ARG A 116 21.96 -5.41 -20.83
CA ARG A 116 21.85 -5.29 -22.28
C ARG A 116 21.01 -6.47 -22.81
N ASP A 117 20.15 -6.17 -23.77
CA ASP A 117 19.42 -7.21 -24.49
C ASP A 117 20.31 -7.88 -25.58
N ALA A 118 19.74 -8.84 -26.28
CA ALA A 118 20.45 -9.58 -27.35
C ALA A 118 20.91 -8.68 -28.51
N SER A 119 20.30 -7.52 -28.71
CA SER A 119 20.71 -6.51 -29.71
C SER A 119 21.79 -5.54 -29.19
N GLY A 120 22.19 -5.67 -27.92
CA GLY A 120 23.14 -4.78 -27.26
C GLY A 120 22.53 -3.47 -26.74
N LYS A 121 21.21 -3.29 -26.85
CA LYS A 121 20.50 -2.11 -26.33
C LYS A 121 20.44 -2.15 -24.81
N THR A 122 20.63 -1.00 -24.17
CA THR A 122 20.51 -0.86 -22.71
C THR A 122 19.07 -1.05 -22.26
N VAL A 123 18.88 -1.93 -21.27
CA VAL A 123 17.60 -2.22 -20.61
C VAL A 123 17.64 -1.61 -19.21
N VAL A 124 16.92 -0.51 -19.01
CA VAL A 124 16.78 0.15 -17.70
C VAL A 124 16.02 -0.78 -16.76
N GLY A 125 16.54 -0.96 -15.54
CA GLY A 125 15.94 -1.88 -14.56
C GLY A 125 16.16 -3.37 -14.85
N GLY A 126 16.92 -3.73 -15.89
CA GLY A 126 17.17 -5.15 -16.22
C GLY A 126 17.89 -5.93 -15.12
N GLY A 127 18.64 -5.26 -14.25
CA GLY A 127 19.29 -5.87 -13.09
C GLY A 127 18.33 -6.21 -11.94
N LEU A 128 17.07 -5.74 -11.98
CA LEU A 128 16.04 -6.08 -10.99
C LEU A 128 15.47 -7.49 -11.20
N GLY A 129 15.82 -8.14 -12.32
CA GLY A 129 15.42 -9.51 -12.62
C GLY A 129 13.99 -9.63 -13.12
N ALA A 130 13.38 -10.78 -12.85
CA ALA A 130 12.03 -11.08 -13.27
C ALA A 130 11.00 -10.47 -12.32
N ASP A 131 9.85 -10.11 -12.86
CA ASP A 131 8.64 -9.86 -12.09
C ASP A 131 8.12 -11.18 -11.51
N ILE A 132 7.91 -11.20 -10.21
CA ILE A 132 7.46 -12.38 -9.46
C ILE A 132 6.19 -12.12 -8.64
N GLY A 133 5.64 -10.91 -8.68
CA GLY A 133 4.42 -10.59 -7.95
C GLY A 133 3.78 -9.27 -8.33
N ASP A 134 2.53 -9.36 -8.75
CA ASP A 134 1.68 -8.21 -9.01
C ASP A 134 1.10 -7.67 -7.69
N LEU A 135 1.33 -6.40 -7.40
CA LEU A 135 0.81 -5.68 -6.25
C LEU A 135 -0.32 -4.71 -6.64
N GLY A 136 -0.73 -4.73 -7.91
CA GLY A 136 -1.77 -3.88 -8.44
C GLY A 136 -1.25 -2.54 -8.95
N PHE A 137 -2.00 -1.47 -8.69
CA PHE A 137 -1.72 -0.15 -9.24
C PHE A 137 -1.54 0.89 -8.16
N LEU A 138 -0.64 1.84 -8.43
CA LEU A 138 -0.56 3.09 -7.70
C LEU A 138 -1.20 4.20 -8.53
N THR A 139 -1.87 5.13 -7.87
CA THR A 139 -2.46 6.29 -8.52
C THR A 139 -1.53 7.49 -8.37
N VAL A 140 -1.03 7.97 -9.49
CA VAL A 140 -0.23 9.20 -9.59
C VAL A 140 -1.22 10.35 -9.81
N ASN A 141 -1.24 11.35 -8.94
CA ASN A 141 -2.08 12.52 -9.10
C ASN A 141 -1.54 13.48 -10.18
N ALA A 142 -2.29 14.55 -10.48
CA ALA A 142 -1.91 15.52 -11.50
C ALA A 142 -0.58 16.24 -11.22
N ASP A 143 -0.17 16.33 -9.95
CA ASP A 143 1.10 16.94 -9.53
C ASP A 143 2.28 15.95 -9.58
N GLY A 144 2.04 14.71 -10.02
CA GLY A 144 3.07 13.66 -10.05
C GLY A 144 3.37 13.03 -8.69
N ASN A 145 2.44 13.06 -7.75
CA ASN A 145 2.62 12.52 -6.41
C ASN A 145 1.83 11.23 -6.22
N VAL A 146 2.39 10.34 -5.39
CA VAL A 146 1.74 9.14 -4.85
C VAL A 146 1.78 9.20 -3.33
N ASN A 147 0.65 8.92 -2.70
CA ASN A 147 0.53 8.66 -1.27
C ASN A 147 -0.53 7.57 -1.09
N GLN A 148 -0.10 6.32 -1.12
CA GLN A 148 -1.01 5.17 -1.15
C GLN A 148 -0.45 4.03 -0.31
N THR A 149 -1.35 3.25 0.32
CA THR A 149 -1.01 2.00 0.99
C THR A 149 -1.62 0.84 0.21
N VAL A 150 -0.80 -0.16 -0.05
CA VAL A 150 -1.17 -1.43 -0.68
C VAL A 150 -0.90 -2.55 0.30
N SER A 151 -1.76 -3.57 0.35
CA SER A 151 -1.58 -4.75 1.20
C SER A 151 -1.49 -6.01 0.35
N SER A 152 -0.66 -6.96 0.78
CA SER A 152 -0.55 -8.26 0.15
C SER A 152 -0.53 -9.36 1.21
N ALA A 153 -1.44 -10.32 1.08
CA ALA A 153 -1.47 -11.53 1.91
C ALA A 153 -0.55 -12.64 1.37
N ASN A 154 -0.12 -12.52 0.10
CA ASN A 154 0.67 -13.56 -0.57
C ASN A 154 2.19 -13.37 -0.41
N ILE A 155 2.62 -12.24 0.15
CA ILE A 155 4.03 -11.89 0.34
C ILE A 155 4.29 -11.76 1.84
N LYS A 156 5.31 -12.45 2.33
CA LYS A 156 5.78 -12.30 3.70
C LYS A 156 6.87 -11.24 3.78
N TYR A 157 7.00 -10.59 4.93
CA TYR A 157 8.04 -9.60 5.16
C TYR A 157 9.46 -10.15 4.90
N SER A 158 9.72 -11.40 5.28
CA SER A 158 10.99 -12.11 5.03
C SER A 158 11.32 -12.30 3.55
N ASP A 159 10.30 -12.35 2.69
CA ASP A 159 10.48 -12.62 1.26
C ASP A 159 11.08 -11.44 0.50
N LEU A 160 11.08 -10.24 1.11
CA LEU A 160 11.60 -9.04 0.49
C LEU A 160 13.14 -9.00 0.43
N LYS A 161 13.82 -9.77 1.26
CA LYS A 161 15.28 -9.77 1.28
C LYS A 161 15.88 -10.13 -0.07
N GLY A 162 16.71 -9.24 -0.61
CA GLY A 162 17.37 -9.43 -1.91
C GLY A 162 16.46 -9.17 -3.10
N LYS A 163 15.30 -8.58 -2.89
CA LYS A 163 14.29 -8.25 -3.91
C LYS A 163 14.10 -6.74 -4.05
N SER A 164 13.22 -6.35 -4.97
CA SER A 164 12.87 -4.94 -5.16
C SER A 164 11.38 -4.75 -5.40
N LEU A 165 10.86 -3.63 -4.91
CA LEU A 165 9.53 -3.14 -5.25
C LEU A 165 9.68 -2.10 -6.38
N VAL A 166 8.92 -2.28 -7.44
CA VAL A 166 9.12 -1.63 -8.73
C VAL A 166 7.86 -0.91 -9.17
N ILE A 167 8.02 0.35 -9.60
CA ILE A 167 6.96 1.13 -10.23
C ILE A 167 7.23 1.17 -11.74
N TYR A 168 6.23 0.81 -12.52
CA TYR A 168 6.25 0.91 -13.97
C TYR A 168 5.80 2.29 -14.46
N ALA A 169 6.18 2.68 -15.66
CA ALA A 169 5.84 3.99 -16.22
C ALA A 169 4.37 4.11 -16.63
N ASN A 170 3.63 2.99 -16.74
CA ASN A 170 2.23 2.95 -17.12
C ASN A 170 1.51 1.74 -16.51
N ALA A 171 0.17 1.77 -16.52
CA ALA A 171 -0.67 0.68 -16.00
C ALA A 171 -0.64 -0.59 -16.87
N ASN A 172 -0.36 -0.45 -18.16
CA ASN A 172 -0.37 -1.56 -19.11
C ASN A 172 0.97 -2.31 -19.19
N ALA A 173 1.90 -1.99 -18.32
CA ALA A 173 3.12 -2.77 -18.16
C ALA A 173 2.76 -4.10 -17.47
N ASN A 174 1.91 -4.89 -18.13
CA ASN A 174 1.62 -6.25 -17.69
C ASN A 174 2.92 -7.03 -17.71
N ALA A 175 3.26 -7.52 -16.58
CA ALA A 175 4.39 -8.36 -16.29
C ALA A 175 4.27 -9.77 -16.88
N THR A 176 3.82 -9.93 -18.08
CA THR A 176 3.96 -11.18 -18.80
C THR A 176 5.39 -11.29 -19.33
N GLY A 177 6.34 -11.56 -18.41
CA GLY A 177 7.69 -12.00 -18.74
C GLY A 177 8.59 -10.97 -19.42
N GLY A 178 8.23 -9.71 -19.45
CA GLY A 178 9.01 -8.64 -20.06
C GLY A 178 10.07 -8.10 -19.12
N SER A 179 11.29 -8.59 -19.22
CA SER A 179 12.44 -7.97 -18.55
C SER A 179 12.55 -6.49 -18.94
N GLY A 180 12.33 -5.59 -17.98
CA GLY A 180 12.91 -4.27 -17.98
C GLY A 180 12.38 -3.19 -18.92
N THR A 181 11.36 -3.42 -19.71
CA THR A 181 10.78 -2.35 -20.53
C THR A 181 9.73 -1.59 -19.75
N ASN A 182 9.96 -0.30 -19.52
CA ASN A 182 9.08 0.67 -18.85
C ASN A 182 9.14 0.69 -17.31
N ILE A 183 10.19 0.20 -16.69
CA ILE A 183 10.42 0.44 -15.26
C ILE A 183 10.80 1.91 -15.08
N TYR A 184 10.08 2.56 -14.15
CA TYR A 184 10.30 3.97 -13.83
C TYR A 184 11.13 4.14 -12.55
N ALA A 185 10.79 3.44 -11.49
CA ALA A 185 11.45 3.56 -10.19
C ALA A 185 11.49 2.24 -9.43
N ALA A 186 12.43 2.13 -8.49
CA ALA A 186 12.55 0.96 -7.64
C ALA A 186 12.99 1.30 -6.21
N ALA A 187 12.56 0.47 -5.25
CA ALA A 187 13.08 0.41 -3.89
C ALA A 187 13.71 -0.96 -3.65
N ILE A 188 14.92 -0.98 -3.10
CA ILE A 188 15.76 -2.17 -2.95
C ILE A 188 15.74 -2.67 -1.50
N PHE A 189 15.51 -3.97 -1.29
CA PHE A 189 15.42 -4.63 0.01
C PHE A 189 16.54 -5.65 0.28
#